data_139d48a8405ab3077ea25982f1adc3e4
#
_entry.id   139d48a8405ab3077ea25982f1adc3e4
#
_cell.length_a   1.000
_cell.length_b   1.000
_cell.length_c   1.000
_cell.angle_alpha   90.00
_cell.angle_beta   90.00
_cell.angle_gamma   90.00
#
_symmetry.space_group_name_H-M   'P 1'
#
loop_
_entity.id
_entity.type
_entity.pdbx_description
1 polymer ?
#
loop_
_entity_poly.entity_id
_entity_poly.type
_entity_poly.pdbx_seq_one_letter_code
_entity_poly.pdbx_strand_id
1 'polypeptide(L)'
;MPEAIADDDFLLGSHVAAAAANAEKACRDLNEDPPALVNLEALARQLLRAESVASSRIEGLVLSHRRLAKAAFSDDARDLTAQGVLGNIAALERAVALASGVEELTREHVLDVHRVLFAGTRDEHLGGLLREEQNWIGGAASSPRNAEFVPPPHELVPELLDDLCAFSNREDVPAVIQAAIAHVQFETIHPFLDGNGRVGRALILAIFRRRGIAPRYLPPVSLALAGEADRYVTGLTSWRNGDDSDWYTVFVDAVHRAATGARAFAGDVVELQGRWMEQAGHPRRNSGPLRLIELLPSQPIINVKTASQLLGGTEERARQAVLRLERAGVLRQTAVGRRNRRWECVGLFELLDRFEREVGRRRALRGRHADTRPGTLGGSANSAGDQVG
;
A
#
# COMPACT_ATOMS: atom_id res chain seq x y z
N MET A 1 20.97 -1.83 -19.83
CA MET A 1 21.34 -0.73 -18.91
C MET A 1 20.15 0.17 -18.81
N PRO A 2 19.77 0.66 -17.63
CA PRO A 2 18.74 1.69 -17.53
C PRO A 2 19.25 2.97 -18.23
N GLU A 3 18.36 3.60 -18.98
CA GLU A 3 18.63 4.90 -19.61
C GLU A 3 18.32 6.01 -18.61
N ALA A 4 18.89 7.20 -18.80
CA ALA A 4 18.51 8.39 -18.06
C ALA A 4 17.08 8.77 -18.43
N ILE A 5 16.26 9.19 -17.44
CA ILE A 5 14.84 9.48 -17.63
C ILE A 5 14.44 10.90 -17.23
N ALA A 6 15.36 11.67 -16.66
CA ALA A 6 15.06 13.01 -16.14
C ALA A 6 14.46 13.94 -17.20
N ASP A 7 14.98 13.88 -18.43
CA ASP A 7 14.59 14.75 -19.54
C ASP A 7 13.77 14.02 -20.63
N ASP A 8 13.44 12.72 -20.42
CA ASP A 8 12.73 11.93 -21.42
C ASP A 8 11.26 12.32 -21.55
N ASP A 9 10.76 12.24 -22.80
CA ASP A 9 9.35 12.38 -23.14
C ASP A 9 8.69 11.01 -23.21
N PHE A 10 7.66 10.81 -22.40
CA PHE A 10 6.92 9.54 -22.34
C PHE A 10 5.62 9.62 -23.14
N LEU A 11 5.54 8.91 -24.26
CA LEU A 11 4.35 8.84 -25.10
C LEU A 11 3.38 7.77 -24.55
N LEU A 12 2.24 8.23 -24.06
CA LEU A 12 1.20 7.35 -23.51
C LEU A 12 0.16 7.03 -24.57
N GLY A 13 -0.13 5.75 -24.76
CA GLY A 13 -1.30 5.32 -25.52
C GLY A 13 -2.60 5.85 -24.88
N SER A 14 -3.59 6.19 -25.68
CA SER A 14 -4.86 6.79 -25.20
C SER A 14 -5.56 5.97 -24.12
N HIS A 15 -5.49 4.65 -24.19
CA HIS A 15 -6.05 3.75 -23.19
C HIS A 15 -5.34 3.86 -21.84
N VAL A 16 -4.00 3.90 -21.83
CA VAL A 16 -3.19 4.08 -20.61
C VAL A 16 -3.44 5.45 -20.00
N ALA A 17 -3.48 6.51 -20.82
CA ALA A 17 -3.76 7.87 -20.35
C ALA A 17 -5.14 7.97 -19.68
N ALA A 18 -6.18 7.38 -20.29
CA ALA A 18 -7.52 7.35 -19.71
C ALA A 18 -7.58 6.54 -18.40
N ALA A 19 -6.89 5.39 -18.35
CA ALA A 19 -6.81 4.57 -17.13
C ALA A 19 -6.06 5.31 -16.01
N ALA A 20 -4.95 5.97 -16.32
CA ALA A 20 -4.18 6.80 -15.38
C ALA A 20 -5.03 7.94 -14.79
N ALA A 21 -5.77 8.67 -15.63
CA ALA A 21 -6.69 9.70 -15.18
C ALA A 21 -7.77 9.16 -14.23
N ASN A 22 -8.31 7.96 -14.49
CA ASN A 22 -9.27 7.29 -13.61
C ASN A 22 -8.64 6.89 -12.28
N ALA A 23 -7.41 6.40 -12.27
CA ALA A 23 -6.69 6.03 -11.05
C ALA A 23 -6.38 7.27 -10.20
N GLU A 24 -5.93 8.38 -10.82
CA GLU A 24 -5.74 9.65 -10.13
C GLU A 24 -7.04 10.20 -9.56
N LYS A 25 -8.14 10.10 -10.33
CA LYS A 25 -9.46 10.49 -9.82
C LYS A 25 -9.84 9.66 -8.59
N ALA A 26 -9.63 8.35 -8.60
CA ALA A 26 -9.91 7.50 -7.44
C ALA A 26 -9.08 7.89 -6.21
N CYS A 27 -7.81 8.28 -6.39
CA CYS A 27 -6.97 8.81 -5.31
C CYS A 27 -7.51 10.13 -4.76
N ARG A 28 -7.93 11.05 -5.64
CA ARG A 28 -8.56 12.31 -5.24
C ARG A 28 -9.89 12.08 -4.52
N ASP A 29 -10.77 11.24 -5.05
CA ASP A 29 -12.06 10.89 -4.44
C ASP A 29 -11.90 10.32 -3.01
N LEU A 30 -10.86 9.52 -2.78
CA LEU A 30 -10.51 9.01 -1.43
C LEU A 30 -10.14 10.16 -0.47
N ASN A 31 -9.55 11.23 -0.97
CA ASN A 31 -9.01 12.32 -0.17
C ASN A 31 -9.99 13.50 0.00
N GLU A 32 -10.83 13.78 -0.99
CA GLU A 32 -11.76 14.92 -1.02
C GLU A 32 -13.10 14.58 -0.35
N ASP A 33 -13.58 13.35 -0.52
CA ASP A 33 -14.86 12.87 0.02
C ASP A 33 -14.67 11.54 0.77
N PRO A 34 -13.87 11.53 1.85
CA PRO A 34 -13.78 10.34 2.69
C PRO A 34 -15.12 10.14 3.42
N PRO A 35 -15.54 8.89 3.65
CA PRO A 35 -16.68 8.63 4.54
C PRO A 35 -16.51 9.38 5.85
N ALA A 36 -17.63 9.91 6.41
CA ALA A 36 -17.62 10.74 7.61
C ALA A 36 -17.02 10.00 8.82
N LEU A 37 -15.70 9.91 8.85
CA LEU A 37 -14.92 9.34 9.94
C LEU A 37 -14.75 10.39 11.04
N VAL A 38 -15.01 9.99 12.25
CA VAL A 38 -14.79 10.86 13.43
C VAL A 38 -13.27 11.10 13.63
N ASN A 39 -12.41 10.18 13.17
CA ASN A 39 -10.95 10.31 13.25
C ASN A 39 -10.28 9.97 11.93
N LEU A 40 -9.95 11.02 11.18
CA LEU A 40 -9.27 10.94 9.88
C LEU A 40 -7.85 10.36 9.98
N GLU A 41 -7.14 10.60 11.09
CA GLU A 41 -5.80 10.07 11.34
C GLU A 41 -5.81 8.53 11.51
N ALA A 42 -6.90 8.00 12.08
CA ALA A 42 -7.04 6.56 12.25
C ALA A 42 -7.05 5.82 10.90
N LEU A 43 -7.74 6.36 9.90
CA LEU A 43 -7.76 5.78 8.55
C LEU A 43 -6.38 5.84 7.91
N ALA A 44 -5.72 7.00 7.94
CA ALA A 44 -4.40 7.18 7.35
C ALA A 44 -3.39 6.16 7.91
N ARG A 45 -3.39 5.96 9.23
CA ARG A 45 -2.53 4.97 9.88
C ARG A 45 -2.83 3.53 9.46
N GLN A 46 -4.10 3.16 9.30
CA GLN A 46 -4.46 1.80 8.88
C GLN A 46 -4.07 1.54 7.43
N LEU A 47 -4.26 2.50 6.54
CA LEU A 47 -3.85 2.38 5.14
C LEU A 47 -2.32 2.25 5.03
N LEU A 48 -1.56 3.05 5.78
CA LEU A 48 -0.10 2.97 5.79
C LEU A 48 0.41 1.64 6.34
N ARG A 49 -0.25 1.10 7.39
CA ARG A 49 0.06 -0.24 7.91
C ARG A 49 -0.26 -1.34 6.92
N ALA A 50 -1.40 -1.26 6.23
CA ALA A 50 -1.78 -2.22 5.20
C ALA A 50 -0.76 -2.21 4.05
N GLU A 51 -0.33 -1.02 3.61
CA GLU A 51 0.74 -0.84 2.64
C GLU A 51 2.04 -1.51 3.11
N SER A 52 2.49 -1.23 4.34
CA SER A 52 3.74 -1.77 4.88
C SER A 52 3.72 -3.30 5.00
N VAL A 53 2.61 -3.87 5.49
CA VAL A 53 2.44 -5.34 5.58
C VAL A 53 2.50 -5.97 4.21
N ALA A 54 1.80 -5.41 3.22
CA ALA A 54 1.76 -5.92 1.86
C ALA A 54 3.12 -5.75 1.14
N SER A 55 3.76 -4.59 1.27
CA SER A 55 5.09 -4.32 0.74
C SER A 55 6.14 -5.29 1.32
N SER A 56 6.11 -5.54 2.62
CA SER A 56 7.01 -6.51 3.27
C SER A 56 6.70 -7.95 2.85
N ARG A 57 5.43 -8.28 2.57
CA ARG A 57 5.01 -9.61 2.09
C ARG A 57 5.57 -9.92 0.70
N ILE A 58 5.68 -8.93 -0.20
CA ILE A 58 6.33 -9.08 -1.50
C ILE A 58 7.78 -9.52 -1.33
N GLU A 59 8.47 -9.01 -0.28
CA GLU A 59 9.84 -9.40 0.09
C GLU A 59 9.91 -10.68 0.95
N GLY A 60 8.84 -11.46 1.04
CA GLY A 60 8.81 -12.70 1.81
C GLY A 60 8.63 -12.54 3.32
N LEU A 61 8.48 -11.32 3.85
CA LEU A 61 8.23 -11.06 5.26
C LEU A 61 6.72 -11.19 5.56
N VAL A 62 6.26 -12.41 5.79
CA VAL A 62 4.83 -12.70 6.01
C VAL A 62 4.44 -12.45 7.47
N LEU A 63 3.58 -11.48 7.70
CA LEU A 63 3.07 -11.09 9.01
C LEU A 63 1.58 -10.73 8.94
N SER A 64 0.78 -11.20 9.90
CA SER A 64 -0.62 -10.77 9.99
C SER A 64 -0.76 -9.44 10.73
N HIS A 65 -1.82 -8.68 10.42
CA HIS A 65 -2.14 -7.42 11.14
C HIS A 65 -2.20 -7.61 12.65
N ARG A 66 -2.77 -8.74 13.12
CA ARG A 66 -2.85 -9.05 14.55
C ARG A 66 -1.49 -9.31 15.18
N ARG A 67 -0.57 -10.02 14.49
CA ARG A 67 0.79 -10.24 14.98
C ARG A 67 1.59 -8.93 15.01
N LEU A 68 1.47 -8.11 13.95
CA LEU A 68 2.08 -6.77 13.90
C LEU A 68 1.59 -5.89 15.06
N ALA A 69 0.27 -5.82 15.29
CA ALA A 69 -0.29 -5.03 16.37
C ALA A 69 0.17 -5.51 17.76
N LYS A 70 0.38 -6.83 17.95
CA LYS A 70 0.97 -7.39 19.19
C LYS A 70 2.44 -7.03 19.36
N ALA A 71 3.21 -7.07 18.27
CA ALA A 71 4.64 -6.76 18.27
C ALA A 71 4.91 -5.30 18.70
N ALA A 72 4.04 -4.36 18.34
CA ALA A 72 4.13 -2.96 18.77
C ALA A 72 4.07 -2.76 20.30
N PHE A 73 3.68 -3.78 21.09
CA PHE A 73 3.70 -3.79 22.56
C PHE A 73 4.76 -4.72 23.13
N SER A 74 5.60 -5.29 22.32
CA SER A 74 6.60 -6.26 22.74
C SER A 74 7.98 -5.69 22.46
N ASP A 75 8.82 -5.67 23.48
CA ASP A 75 10.25 -5.43 23.34
C ASP A 75 10.99 -6.72 22.91
N ASP A 76 10.26 -7.67 22.28
CA ASP A 76 10.84 -8.94 21.85
C ASP A 76 11.69 -8.73 20.59
N ALA A 77 12.96 -8.46 20.83
CA ALA A 77 13.99 -8.33 19.78
C ALA A 77 14.20 -9.61 18.94
N ARG A 78 13.48 -10.70 19.23
CA ARG A 78 13.59 -11.98 18.51
C ARG A 78 12.64 -12.10 17.33
N ASP A 79 11.59 -11.30 17.27
CA ASP A 79 10.66 -11.31 16.12
C ASP A 79 11.19 -10.45 14.96
N LEU A 80 12.19 -10.99 14.25
CA LEU A 80 12.85 -10.29 13.12
C LEU A 80 11.86 -9.90 12.01
N THR A 81 10.85 -10.73 11.76
CA THR A 81 9.82 -10.41 10.77
C THR A 81 9.01 -9.18 11.19
N ALA A 82 8.61 -9.12 12.48
CA ALA A 82 7.89 -7.95 12.97
C ALA A 82 8.76 -6.70 12.98
N GLN A 83 10.05 -6.81 13.32
CA GLN A 83 10.99 -5.70 13.25
C GLN A 83 11.13 -5.17 11.82
N GLY A 84 11.29 -6.05 10.82
CA GLY A 84 11.36 -5.64 9.42
C GLY A 84 10.09 -4.93 8.92
N VAL A 85 8.89 -5.38 9.35
CA VAL A 85 7.64 -4.71 9.01
C VAL A 85 7.48 -3.37 9.75
N LEU A 86 7.87 -3.28 11.02
CA LEU A 86 7.86 -2.01 11.78
C LEU A 86 8.86 -1.01 11.20
N GLY A 87 10.05 -1.45 10.81
CA GLY A 87 11.02 -0.63 10.07
C GLY A 87 10.46 -0.09 8.77
N ASN A 88 9.71 -0.93 8.02
CA ASN A 88 9.05 -0.50 6.79
C ASN A 88 7.93 0.54 7.05
N ILE A 89 7.17 0.44 8.14
CA ILE A 89 6.21 1.49 8.54
C ILE A 89 6.95 2.81 8.77
N ALA A 90 8.04 2.78 9.53
CA ALA A 90 8.83 3.98 9.81
C ALA A 90 9.44 4.59 8.53
N ALA A 91 9.94 3.75 7.61
CA ALA A 91 10.46 4.19 6.32
C ALA A 91 9.38 4.85 5.44
N LEU A 92 8.16 4.28 5.39
CA LEU A 92 7.03 4.87 4.68
C LEU A 92 6.61 6.21 5.29
N GLU A 93 6.51 6.31 6.64
CA GLU A 93 6.23 7.56 7.33
C GLU A 93 7.30 8.62 7.03
N ARG A 94 8.57 8.21 6.98
CA ARG A 94 9.69 9.10 6.63
C ARG A 94 9.62 9.59 5.19
N ALA A 95 9.37 8.71 4.22
CA ALA A 95 9.24 9.05 2.82
C ALA A 95 8.10 10.07 2.58
N VAL A 96 6.94 9.83 3.22
CA VAL A 96 5.78 10.71 3.15
C VAL A 96 6.05 12.07 3.80
N ALA A 97 6.76 12.10 4.93
CA ALA A 97 7.13 13.34 5.61
C ALA A 97 8.10 14.18 4.76
N LEU A 98 9.12 13.55 4.18
CA LEU A 98 10.06 14.21 3.27
C LEU A 98 9.32 14.78 2.04
N ALA A 99 8.46 14.00 1.41
CA ALA A 99 7.69 14.44 0.24
C ALA A 99 6.81 15.68 0.50
N SER A 100 6.42 15.92 1.74
CA SER A 100 5.62 17.09 2.14
C SER A 100 6.45 18.28 2.63
N GLY A 101 7.72 18.05 3.01
CA GLY A 101 8.53 19.02 3.74
C GLY A 101 9.73 19.57 2.97
N VAL A 102 10.05 19.01 1.80
CA VAL A 102 11.21 19.44 0.99
C VAL A 102 10.78 20.01 -0.36
N GLU A 103 11.57 20.96 -0.86
CA GLU A 103 11.35 21.55 -2.17
C GLU A 103 11.60 20.54 -3.28
N GLU A 104 12.66 19.73 -3.16
CA GLU A 104 13.04 18.70 -4.12
C GLU A 104 13.40 17.39 -3.40
N LEU A 105 13.02 16.26 -4.00
CA LEU A 105 13.54 14.95 -3.63
C LEU A 105 14.97 14.80 -4.18
N THR A 106 15.86 14.31 -3.33
CA THR A 106 17.28 14.08 -3.65
C THR A 106 17.69 12.67 -3.28
N ARG A 107 18.84 12.25 -3.79
CA ARG A 107 19.46 10.97 -3.42
C ARG A 107 19.59 10.82 -1.89
N GLU A 108 19.99 11.88 -1.17
CA GLU A 108 20.12 11.86 0.28
C GLU A 108 18.80 11.55 0.99
N HIS A 109 17.67 11.99 0.45
CA HIS A 109 16.35 11.66 0.97
C HIS A 109 16.01 10.17 0.79
N VAL A 110 16.42 9.58 -0.34
CA VAL A 110 16.26 8.14 -0.59
C VAL A 110 17.13 7.32 0.37
N LEU A 111 18.40 7.75 0.58
CA LEU A 111 19.31 7.14 1.55
C LEU A 111 18.78 7.24 2.98
N ASP A 112 18.14 8.35 3.34
CA ASP A 112 17.54 8.54 4.66
C ASP A 112 16.34 7.60 4.88
N VAL A 113 15.47 7.43 3.90
CA VAL A 113 14.38 6.43 3.96
C VAL A 113 14.94 5.02 4.15
N HIS A 114 15.99 4.66 3.42
CA HIS A 114 16.66 3.37 3.56
C HIS A 114 17.33 3.20 4.94
N ARG A 115 17.94 4.24 5.48
CA ARG A 115 18.50 4.24 6.84
C ARG A 115 17.43 3.95 7.89
N VAL A 116 16.27 4.61 7.77
CA VAL A 116 15.14 4.39 8.68
C VAL A 116 14.58 2.97 8.56
N LEU A 117 14.56 2.39 7.36
CA LEU A 117 14.08 1.02 7.13
C LEU A 117 14.84 -0.02 7.97
N PHE A 118 16.14 0.17 8.14
CA PHE A 118 17.00 -0.77 8.86
C PHE A 118 17.32 -0.37 10.30
N ALA A 119 16.89 0.84 10.75
CA ALA A 119 17.15 1.33 12.09
C ALA A 119 16.64 0.35 13.18
N GLY A 120 17.50 -0.02 14.10
CA GLY A 120 17.19 -0.95 15.20
C GLY A 120 17.01 -2.42 14.77
N THR A 121 17.32 -2.77 13.54
CA THR A 121 17.37 -4.16 13.06
C THR A 121 18.80 -4.71 13.17
N ARG A 122 18.95 -6.04 13.02
CA ARG A 122 20.29 -6.66 12.96
C ARG A 122 21.13 -6.19 11.76
N ASP A 123 20.46 -5.72 10.70
CA ASP A 123 21.07 -5.30 9.44
C ASP A 123 21.19 -3.75 9.36
N GLU A 124 21.15 -3.05 10.51
CA GLU A 124 21.25 -1.60 10.62
C GLU A 124 22.49 -1.02 9.95
N HIS A 125 23.57 -1.81 9.87
CA HIS A 125 24.81 -1.43 9.19
C HIS A 125 24.67 -1.23 7.67
N LEU A 126 23.59 -1.75 7.04
CA LEU A 126 23.27 -1.52 5.63
C LEU A 126 22.52 -0.20 5.41
N GLY A 127 21.96 0.37 6.46
CA GLY A 127 21.03 1.49 6.41
C GLY A 127 21.63 2.76 5.81
N GLY A 128 21.10 3.22 4.66
CA GLY A 128 21.53 4.44 3.99
C GLY A 128 22.82 4.32 3.17
N LEU A 129 23.28 3.10 2.89
CA LEU A 129 24.48 2.86 2.10
C LEU A 129 24.12 2.30 0.73
N LEU A 130 24.62 2.92 -0.33
CA LEU A 130 24.60 2.35 -1.68
C LEU A 130 25.49 1.11 -1.73
N ARG A 131 25.15 0.16 -2.59
CA ARG A 131 26.02 -1.01 -2.83
C ARG A 131 27.33 -0.60 -3.50
N GLU A 132 28.39 -1.23 -3.09
CA GLU A 132 29.73 -1.09 -3.64
C GLU A 132 30.20 -2.33 -4.41
N GLU A 133 29.25 -3.25 -4.66
CA GLU A 133 29.47 -4.48 -5.39
C GLU A 133 28.31 -4.80 -6.31
N GLN A 134 28.56 -5.69 -7.28
CA GLN A 134 27.53 -6.16 -8.19
C GLN A 134 26.58 -7.09 -7.45
N ASN A 135 25.29 -6.82 -7.55
CA ASN A 135 24.22 -7.71 -7.10
C ASN A 135 23.40 -8.23 -8.30
N TRP A 136 22.49 -9.15 -8.03
CA TRP A 136 21.57 -9.71 -9.03
C TRP A 136 20.28 -10.17 -8.38
N ILE A 137 19.22 -10.29 -9.19
CA ILE A 137 17.89 -10.74 -8.78
C ILE A 137 17.68 -12.15 -9.33
N GLY A 138 17.18 -13.06 -8.50
CA GLY A 138 16.96 -14.46 -8.86
C GLY A 138 18.27 -15.29 -8.96
N GLY A 139 18.14 -16.58 -9.27
CA GLY A 139 19.27 -17.49 -9.36
C GLY A 139 19.89 -17.87 -8.01
N ALA A 140 21.17 -18.26 -8.03
CA ALA A 140 21.89 -18.66 -6.81
C ALA A 140 22.58 -17.45 -6.15
N ALA A 141 22.54 -17.39 -4.82
CA ALA A 141 23.15 -16.28 -4.05
C ALA A 141 24.67 -16.12 -4.30
N SER A 142 25.36 -17.17 -4.73
CA SER A 142 26.83 -17.19 -4.94
C SER A 142 27.27 -16.84 -6.37
N SER A 143 26.34 -16.66 -7.33
CA SER A 143 26.69 -16.43 -8.73
C SER A 143 25.53 -15.82 -9.51
N PRO A 144 25.79 -14.84 -10.41
CA PRO A 144 24.78 -14.30 -11.31
C PRO A 144 24.35 -15.28 -12.41
N ARG A 145 24.94 -16.48 -12.46
CA ARG A 145 24.54 -17.50 -13.44
C ARG A 145 23.08 -17.90 -13.19
N ASN A 146 22.23 -17.75 -14.19
CA ASN A 146 20.78 -17.94 -14.12
C ASN A 146 20.06 -16.85 -13.28
N ALA A 147 20.66 -15.69 -13.08
CA ALA A 147 19.96 -14.53 -12.55
C ALA A 147 18.82 -14.13 -13.51
N GLU A 148 17.67 -13.76 -12.96
CA GLU A 148 16.55 -13.22 -13.74
C GLU A 148 16.86 -11.82 -14.25
N PHE A 149 17.65 -11.06 -13.47
CA PHE A 149 18.08 -9.72 -13.82
C PHE A 149 19.42 -9.37 -13.14
N VAL A 150 20.30 -8.68 -13.87
CA VAL A 150 21.56 -8.12 -13.35
C VAL A 150 21.48 -6.60 -13.47
N PRO A 151 21.39 -5.88 -12.34
CA PRO A 151 21.38 -4.42 -12.31
C PRO A 151 22.64 -3.78 -12.87
N PRO A 152 22.67 -2.47 -13.13
CA PRO A 152 23.85 -1.77 -13.64
C PRO A 152 25.07 -1.92 -12.70
N PRO A 153 26.30 -1.71 -13.20
CA PRO A 153 27.49 -1.63 -12.36
C PRO A 153 27.30 -0.62 -11.21
N HIS A 154 27.86 -0.93 -10.04
CA HIS A 154 27.64 -0.13 -8.84
C HIS A 154 28.19 1.30 -8.96
N GLU A 155 29.21 1.51 -9.78
CA GLU A 155 29.81 2.82 -10.04
C GLU A 155 28.82 3.81 -10.67
N LEU A 156 27.82 3.30 -11.43
CA LEU A 156 26.80 4.12 -12.10
C LEU A 156 25.61 4.41 -11.22
N VAL A 157 25.45 3.71 -10.09
CA VAL A 157 24.28 3.83 -9.23
C VAL A 157 24.05 5.25 -8.71
N PRO A 158 25.09 6.00 -8.25
CA PRO A 158 24.87 7.37 -7.76
C PRO A 158 24.28 8.30 -8.83
N GLU A 159 24.80 8.26 -10.05
CA GLU A 159 24.35 9.11 -11.16
C GLU A 159 22.92 8.75 -11.61
N LEU A 160 22.64 7.45 -11.76
CA LEU A 160 21.30 6.97 -12.12
C LEU A 160 20.24 7.30 -11.05
N LEU A 161 20.64 7.32 -9.78
CA LEU A 161 19.73 7.68 -8.69
C LEU A 161 19.51 9.20 -8.63
N ASP A 162 20.49 10.02 -8.98
CA ASP A 162 20.33 11.46 -9.11
C ASP A 162 19.37 11.81 -10.27
N ASP A 163 19.52 11.13 -11.42
CA ASP A 163 18.60 11.24 -12.56
C ASP A 163 17.16 10.86 -12.19
N LEU A 164 16.98 9.73 -11.50
CA LEU A 164 15.68 9.30 -11.00
C LEU A 164 15.06 10.32 -10.04
N CYS A 165 15.86 10.94 -9.18
CA CYS A 165 15.37 11.99 -8.28
C CYS A 165 14.94 13.24 -9.08
N ALA A 166 15.71 13.64 -10.08
CA ALA A 166 15.35 14.75 -10.99
C ALA A 166 14.02 14.44 -11.70
N PHE A 167 13.85 13.24 -12.26
CA PHE A 167 12.58 12.80 -12.82
C PHE A 167 11.41 12.85 -11.82
N SER A 168 11.65 12.41 -10.58
CA SER A 168 10.62 12.40 -9.52
C SER A 168 10.19 13.80 -9.07
N ASN A 169 10.94 14.83 -9.44
CA ASN A 169 10.61 16.24 -9.17
C ASN A 169 9.83 16.91 -10.31
N ARG A 170 9.67 16.27 -11.47
CA ARG A 170 8.90 16.80 -12.60
C ARG A 170 7.42 16.96 -12.26
N GLU A 171 6.77 17.91 -12.91
CA GLU A 171 5.33 18.19 -12.73
C GLU A 171 4.50 18.00 -14.01
N ASP A 172 5.16 17.82 -15.15
CA ASP A 172 4.55 17.70 -16.47
C ASP A 172 4.05 16.29 -16.82
N VAL A 173 4.51 15.26 -16.08
CA VAL A 173 4.05 13.87 -16.24
C VAL A 173 2.84 13.60 -15.33
N PRO A 174 1.78 12.89 -15.74
CA PRO A 174 0.69 12.47 -14.84
C PRO A 174 1.23 11.73 -13.62
N ALA A 175 0.74 12.06 -12.42
CA ALA A 175 1.35 11.61 -11.16
C ALA A 175 1.38 10.08 -11.00
N VAL A 176 0.35 9.37 -11.47
CA VAL A 176 0.31 7.89 -11.43
C VAL A 176 1.33 7.30 -12.39
N ILE A 177 1.51 7.90 -13.57
CA ILE A 177 2.51 7.46 -14.56
C ILE A 177 3.93 7.77 -14.07
N GLN A 178 4.15 8.96 -13.50
CA GLN A 178 5.42 9.31 -12.89
C GLN A 178 5.82 8.31 -11.80
N ALA A 179 4.90 7.94 -10.92
CA ALA A 179 5.16 6.95 -9.90
C ALA A 179 5.43 5.54 -10.48
N ALA A 180 4.77 5.16 -11.58
CA ALA A 180 5.03 3.91 -12.28
C ALA A 180 6.45 3.85 -12.84
N ILE A 181 6.86 4.90 -13.56
CA ILE A 181 8.18 5.01 -14.17
C ILE A 181 9.26 5.07 -13.08
N ALA A 182 9.09 5.94 -12.09
CA ALA A 182 10.05 6.07 -10.99
C ALA A 182 10.26 4.76 -10.24
N HIS A 183 9.19 4.00 -10.00
CA HIS A 183 9.29 2.72 -9.30
C HIS A 183 10.04 1.67 -10.14
N VAL A 184 9.67 1.47 -11.41
CA VAL A 184 10.34 0.46 -12.24
C VAL A 184 11.79 0.83 -12.53
N GLN A 185 12.10 2.11 -12.68
CA GLN A 185 13.47 2.60 -12.83
C GLN A 185 14.29 2.34 -11.56
N PHE A 186 13.73 2.62 -10.38
CA PHE A 186 14.36 2.31 -9.10
C PHE A 186 14.66 0.83 -8.95
N GLU A 187 13.70 -0.06 -9.29
CA GLU A 187 13.88 -1.51 -9.27
C GLU A 187 14.89 -1.99 -10.32
N THR A 188 15.09 -1.22 -11.38
CA THR A 188 16.10 -1.52 -12.42
C THR A 188 17.50 -1.07 -11.98
N ILE A 189 17.63 0.11 -11.35
CA ILE A 189 18.90 0.59 -10.76
C ILE A 189 19.33 -0.32 -9.60
N HIS A 190 18.38 -0.74 -8.76
CA HIS A 190 18.60 -1.63 -7.61
C HIS A 190 19.76 -1.17 -6.72
N PRO A 191 19.65 0.03 -6.11
CA PRO A 191 20.78 0.75 -5.56
C PRO A 191 21.36 0.17 -4.27
N PHE A 192 20.67 -0.71 -3.58
CA PHE A 192 21.04 -1.23 -2.27
C PHE A 192 21.36 -2.72 -2.30
N LEU A 193 22.04 -3.22 -1.27
CA LEU A 193 22.26 -4.67 -1.10
C LEU A 193 20.96 -5.39 -0.68
N ASP A 194 20.11 -4.75 0.14
CA ASP A 194 18.78 -5.22 0.53
C ASP A 194 17.82 -4.02 0.66
N GLY A 195 16.53 -4.26 0.71
CA GLY A 195 15.50 -3.23 0.94
C GLY A 195 15.07 -2.45 -0.30
N ASN A 196 15.55 -2.78 -1.49
CA ASN A 196 15.21 -2.07 -2.73
C ASN A 196 13.69 -2.02 -2.94
N GLY A 197 13.00 -3.15 -2.96
CA GLY A 197 11.56 -3.19 -3.17
C GLY A 197 10.78 -2.36 -2.16
N ARG A 198 11.15 -2.38 -0.88
CA ARG A 198 10.46 -1.59 0.16
C ARG A 198 10.66 -0.09 -0.04
N VAL A 199 11.86 0.36 -0.37
CA VAL A 199 12.16 1.77 -0.64
C VAL A 199 11.53 2.21 -1.97
N GLY A 200 11.62 1.41 -3.03
CA GLY A 200 11.01 1.71 -4.33
C GLY A 200 9.48 1.88 -4.21
N ARG A 201 8.80 1.04 -3.40
CA ARG A 201 7.37 1.20 -3.14
C ARG A 201 7.07 2.38 -2.22
N ALA A 202 7.97 2.77 -1.32
CA ALA A 202 7.84 4.00 -0.55
C ALA A 202 7.94 5.26 -1.44
N LEU A 203 8.76 5.21 -2.49
CA LEU A 203 8.87 6.28 -3.48
C LEU A 203 7.54 6.53 -4.23
N ILE A 204 6.76 5.49 -4.52
CA ILE A 204 5.40 5.63 -5.09
C ILE A 204 4.55 6.56 -4.24
N LEU A 205 4.49 6.30 -2.93
CA LEU A 205 3.70 7.07 -1.99
C LEU A 205 4.25 8.49 -1.80
N ALA A 206 5.56 8.65 -1.83
CA ALA A 206 6.22 9.96 -1.80
C ALA A 206 5.80 10.82 -3.00
N ILE A 207 5.80 10.26 -4.21
CA ILE A 207 5.36 10.95 -5.43
C ILE A 207 3.87 11.31 -5.32
N PHE A 208 3.00 10.41 -4.90
CA PHE A 208 1.57 10.71 -4.73
C PHE A 208 1.31 11.84 -3.74
N ARG A 209 2.07 11.86 -2.64
CA ARG A 209 2.01 12.94 -1.64
C ARG A 209 2.49 14.26 -2.23
N ARG A 210 3.66 14.26 -2.87
CA ARG A 210 4.28 15.43 -3.48
C ARG A 210 3.41 16.06 -4.57
N ARG A 211 2.85 15.22 -5.45
CA ARG A 211 1.97 15.63 -6.55
C ARG A 211 0.55 15.98 -6.10
N GLY A 212 0.25 15.91 -4.80
CA GLY A 212 -1.03 16.30 -4.21
C GLY A 212 -2.23 15.43 -4.61
N ILE A 213 -2.04 14.26 -5.26
CA ILE A 213 -3.15 13.36 -5.58
C ILE A 213 -3.62 12.55 -4.37
N ALA A 214 -2.77 12.42 -3.34
CA ALA A 214 -3.08 11.74 -2.09
C ALA A 214 -2.54 12.53 -0.86
N PRO A 215 -3.10 13.72 -0.55
CA PRO A 215 -2.56 14.61 0.47
C PRO A 215 -2.74 14.10 1.91
N ARG A 216 -3.66 13.17 2.17
CA ARG A 216 -3.95 12.62 3.50
C ARG A 216 -3.95 11.10 3.53
N TYR A 217 -4.71 10.50 2.62
CA TYR A 217 -4.94 9.06 2.57
C TYR A 217 -4.19 8.47 1.38
N LEU A 218 -3.11 7.79 1.69
CA LEU A 218 -2.31 7.10 0.68
C LEU A 218 -2.96 5.75 0.37
N PRO A 219 -3.29 5.47 -0.89
CA PRO A 219 -3.82 4.17 -1.27
C PRO A 219 -2.74 3.09 -1.08
N PRO A 220 -3.05 1.93 -0.49
CA PRO A 220 -2.07 0.87 -0.26
C PRO A 220 -1.81 0.09 -1.57
N VAL A 221 -0.99 0.67 -2.44
CA VAL A 221 -0.70 0.14 -3.79
C VAL A 221 -0.05 -1.23 -3.72
N SER A 222 0.87 -1.44 -2.76
CA SER A 222 1.52 -2.74 -2.55
C SER A 222 0.52 -3.85 -2.23
N LEU A 223 -0.63 -3.52 -1.65
CA LEU A 223 -1.67 -4.50 -1.36
C LEU A 223 -2.27 -5.08 -2.65
N ALA A 224 -2.49 -4.24 -3.65
CA ALA A 224 -2.96 -4.66 -4.97
C ALA A 224 -1.86 -5.40 -5.76
N LEU A 225 -0.61 -4.91 -5.71
CA LEU A 225 0.53 -5.56 -6.37
C LEU A 225 0.82 -6.94 -5.78
N ALA A 226 0.82 -7.08 -4.45
CA ALA A 226 1.04 -8.36 -3.75
C ALA A 226 -0.04 -9.41 -4.09
N GLY A 227 -1.25 -8.97 -4.41
CA GLY A 227 -2.34 -9.87 -4.85
C GLY A 227 -2.16 -10.43 -6.25
N GLU A 228 -1.28 -9.84 -7.06
CA GLU A 228 -0.94 -10.25 -8.44
C GLU A 228 0.59 -10.24 -8.63
N ALA A 229 1.33 -10.84 -7.69
CA ALA A 229 2.79 -10.80 -7.65
C ALA A 229 3.45 -11.24 -8.96
N ASP A 230 2.94 -12.29 -9.61
CA ASP A 230 3.48 -12.77 -10.90
C ASP A 230 3.34 -11.71 -12.00
N ARG A 231 2.20 -11.02 -12.06
CA ARG A 231 1.98 -9.94 -13.04
C ARG A 231 2.85 -8.72 -12.74
N TYR A 232 3.02 -8.41 -11.46
CA TYR A 232 3.93 -7.33 -11.03
C TYR A 232 5.37 -7.60 -11.48
N VAL A 233 5.90 -8.80 -11.23
CA VAL A 233 7.25 -9.19 -11.66
C VAL A 233 7.36 -9.24 -13.19
N THR A 234 6.35 -9.78 -13.87
CA THR A 234 6.30 -9.79 -15.34
C THR A 234 6.33 -8.38 -15.91
N GLY A 235 5.56 -7.44 -15.35
CA GLY A 235 5.54 -6.05 -15.78
C GLY A 235 6.91 -5.36 -15.62
N LEU A 236 7.60 -5.56 -14.49
CA LEU A 236 8.97 -5.07 -14.30
C LEU A 236 9.94 -5.65 -15.35
N THR A 237 9.76 -6.92 -15.70
CA THR A 237 10.59 -7.60 -16.69
C THR A 237 10.30 -7.11 -18.11
N SER A 238 9.05 -6.92 -18.48
CA SER A 238 8.65 -6.36 -19.78
C SER A 238 9.22 -4.97 -20.00
N TRP A 239 9.14 -4.10 -19.00
CA TRP A 239 9.77 -2.77 -19.03
C TRP A 239 11.29 -2.84 -19.34
N ARG A 240 12.01 -3.69 -18.65
CA ARG A 240 13.47 -3.88 -18.85
C ARG A 240 13.81 -4.39 -20.25
N ASN A 241 12.85 -5.03 -20.92
CA ASN A 241 12.97 -5.54 -22.30
C ASN A 241 12.43 -4.54 -23.36
N GLY A 242 12.02 -3.33 -22.96
CA GLY A 242 11.55 -2.27 -23.87
C GLY A 242 10.05 -2.34 -24.18
N ASP A 243 9.25 -3.15 -23.47
CA ASP A 243 7.79 -3.16 -23.55
C ASP A 243 7.21 -2.58 -22.24
N ASP A 244 6.76 -1.34 -22.32
CA ASP A 244 6.25 -0.57 -21.19
C ASP A 244 4.73 -0.72 -20.99
N SER A 245 4.01 -1.21 -21.99
CA SER A 245 2.54 -1.23 -22.01
C SER A 245 1.94 -2.12 -20.92
N ASP A 246 2.54 -3.28 -20.70
CA ASP A 246 2.13 -4.23 -19.66
C ASP A 246 2.36 -3.64 -18.26
N TRP A 247 3.50 -2.98 -18.06
CA TRP A 247 3.84 -2.35 -16.80
C TRP A 247 2.83 -1.24 -16.42
N TYR A 248 2.57 -0.31 -17.34
CA TYR A 248 1.59 0.74 -17.08
C TYR A 248 0.21 0.18 -16.75
N THR A 249 -0.22 -0.86 -17.49
CA THR A 249 -1.53 -1.48 -17.26
C THR A 249 -1.62 -2.10 -15.85
N VAL A 250 -0.61 -2.84 -15.43
CA VAL A 250 -0.55 -3.47 -14.09
C VAL A 250 -0.54 -2.43 -12.99
N PHE A 251 0.31 -1.41 -13.13
CA PHE A 251 0.49 -0.40 -12.10
C PHE A 251 -0.75 0.49 -11.93
N VAL A 252 -1.30 0.99 -13.02
CA VAL A 252 -2.49 1.86 -13.01
C VAL A 252 -3.71 1.13 -12.44
N ASP A 253 -3.92 -0.15 -12.82
CA ASP A 253 -4.99 -0.99 -12.25
C ASP A 253 -4.78 -1.20 -10.74
N ALA A 254 -3.55 -1.43 -10.30
CA ALA A 254 -3.22 -1.58 -8.88
C ALA A 254 -3.53 -0.30 -8.07
N VAL A 255 -3.16 0.88 -8.58
CA VAL A 255 -3.47 2.17 -7.95
C VAL A 255 -4.98 2.38 -7.85
N HIS A 256 -5.71 2.16 -8.95
CA HIS A 256 -7.17 2.32 -8.98
C HIS A 256 -7.86 1.38 -7.96
N ARG A 257 -7.48 0.10 -7.93
CA ARG A 257 -8.01 -0.87 -6.96
C ARG A 257 -7.68 -0.52 -5.52
N ALA A 258 -6.45 -0.08 -5.26
CA ALA A 258 -6.02 0.34 -3.94
C ALA A 258 -6.82 1.55 -3.43
N ALA A 259 -7.01 2.56 -4.27
CA ALA A 259 -7.75 3.78 -3.90
C ALA A 259 -9.24 3.51 -3.68
N THR A 260 -9.89 2.77 -4.59
CA THR A 260 -11.31 2.42 -4.47
C THR A 260 -11.57 1.48 -3.29
N GLY A 261 -10.68 0.51 -3.06
CA GLY A 261 -10.75 -0.39 -1.91
C GLY A 261 -10.53 0.34 -0.58
N ALA A 262 -9.59 1.30 -0.53
CA ALA A 262 -9.37 2.12 0.66
C ALA A 262 -10.62 2.96 1.01
N ARG A 263 -11.32 3.50 0.02
CA ARG A 263 -12.58 4.23 0.23
C ARG A 263 -13.68 3.32 0.78
N ALA A 264 -13.80 2.10 0.23
CA ALA A 264 -14.76 1.10 0.75
C ALA A 264 -14.43 0.70 2.19
N PHE A 265 -13.15 0.43 2.48
CA PHE A 265 -12.66 0.13 3.83
C PHE A 265 -12.98 1.26 4.82
N ALA A 266 -12.85 2.52 4.42
CA ALA A 266 -13.24 3.66 5.25
C ALA A 266 -14.73 3.61 5.63
N GLY A 267 -15.62 3.28 4.69
CA GLY A 267 -17.05 3.06 4.95
C GLY A 267 -17.28 1.92 5.96
N ASP A 268 -16.62 0.80 5.77
CA ASP A 268 -16.70 -0.34 6.68
C ASP A 268 -16.23 -0.01 8.11
N VAL A 269 -15.21 0.85 8.26
CA VAL A 269 -14.75 1.34 9.58
C VAL A 269 -15.84 2.20 10.25
N VAL A 270 -16.52 3.07 9.50
CA VAL A 270 -17.65 3.86 10.02
C VAL A 270 -18.76 2.96 10.52
N GLU A 271 -19.14 1.95 9.73
CA GLU A 271 -20.17 0.98 10.14
C GLU A 271 -19.75 0.20 11.41
N LEU A 272 -18.47 -0.19 11.50
CA LEU A 272 -17.94 -0.86 12.68
C LEU A 272 -18.02 0.04 13.92
N GLN A 273 -17.64 1.31 13.78
CA GLN A 273 -17.78 2.30 14.87
C GLN A 273 -19.24 2.51 15.27
N GLY A 274 -20.17 2.53 14.30
CA GLY A 274 -21.63 2.60 14.57
C GLY A 274 -22.10 1.43 15.43
N ARG A 275 -21.71 0.19 15.08
CA ARG A 275 -21.99 -1.00 15.89
C ARG A 275 -21.40 -0.92 17.30
N TRP A 276 -20.16 -0.42 17.44
CA TRP A 276 -19.54 -0.22 18.77
C TRP A 276 -20.28 0.82 19.61
N MET A 277 -20.81 1.87 18.97
CA MET A 277 -21.63 2.89 19.64
C MET A 277 -22.93 2.30 20.20
N GLU A 278 -23.63 1.49 19.41
CA GLU A 278 -24.84 0.79 19.82
C GLU A 278 -24.58 -0.17 20.97
N GLN A 279 -23.53 -1.03 20.84
CA GLN A 279 -23.13 -1.99 21.88
C GLN A 279 -22.77 -1.28 23.20
N ALA A 280 -22.13 -0.12 23.14
CA ALA A 280 -21.75 0.66 24.32
C ALA A 280 -22.92 1.47 24.92
N GLY A 281 -24.13 1.38 24.34
CA GLY A 281 -25.33 2.09 24.77
C GLY A 281 -25.26 3.60 24.57
N HIS A 282 -24.75 4.04 23.42
CA HIS A 282 -24.56 5.43 23.03
C HIS A 282 -23.94 6.30 24.14
N PRO A 283 -22.62 6.16 24.39
CA PRO A 283 -21.96 6.86 25.47
C PRO A 283 -22.14 8.38 25.36
N ARG A 284 -22.24 9.06 26.52
CA ARG A 284 -22.42 10.52 26.56
C ARG A 284 -21.32 11.25 25.81
N ARG A 285 -21.68 12.38 25.18
CA ARG A 285 -20.74 13.28 24.51
C ARG A 285 -19.56 13.62 25.43
N ASN A 286 -18.34 13.61 24.90
CA ASN A 286 -17.08 13.84 25.60
C ASN A 286 -16.74 12.83 26.73
N SER A 287 -17.44 11.69 26.79
CA SER A 287 -17.05 10.62 27.73
C SER A 287 -15.83 9.83 27.21
N GLY A 288 -15.05 9.26 28.14
CA GLY A 288 -13.89 8.42 27.79
C GLY A 288 -14.25 7.26 26.85
N PRO A 289 -15.34 6.49 27.09
CA PRO A 289 -15.76 5.44 26.16
C PRO A 289 -16.06 5.94 24.75
N LEU A 290 -16.77 7.06 24.58
CA LEU A 290 -17.04 7.63 23.26
C LEU A 290 -15.74 7.98 22.54
N ARG A 291 -14.87 8.77 23.21
CA ARG A 291 -13.58 9.16 22.61
C ARG A 291 -12.68 7.96 22.27
N LEU A 292 -12.73 6.89 23.06
CA LEU A 292 -12.02 5.67 22.73
C LEU A 292 -12.61 5.02 21.46
N ILE A 293 -13.92 4.88 21.32
CA ILE A 293 -14.55 4.32 20.11
C ILE A 293 -14.10 5.10 18.87
N GLU A 294 -13.98 6.41 18.94
CA GLU A 294 -13.50 7.27 17.86
C GLU A 294 -12.04 6.99 17.48
N LEU A 295 -11.20 6.66 18.46
CA LEU A 295 -9.75 6.49 18.31
C LEU A 295 -9.32 5.04 18.10
N LEU A 296 -10.12 4.05 18.51
CA LEU A 296 -9.80 2.63 18.44
C LEU A 296 -9.40 2.15 17.03
N PRO A 297 -9.98 2.64 15.91
CA PRO A 297 -9.53 2.23 14.60
C PRO A 297 -8.03 2.50 14.34
N SER A 298 -7.42 3.51 15.00
CA SER A 298 -5.99 3.78 14.89
C SER A 298 -5.10 2.80 15.66
N GLN A 299 -5.66 2.11 16.65
CA GLN A 299 -4.95 1.23 17.58
C GLN A 299 -5.72 -0.09 17.79
N PRO A 300 -5.54 -1.08 16.89
CA PRO A 300 -6.27 -2.35 16.95
C PRO A 300 -6.09 -3.13 18.27
N ILE A 301 -4.98 -2.91 18.95
CA ILE A 301 -4.70 -3.43 20.29
C ILE A 301 -4.32 -2.26 21.20
N ILE A 302 -4.89 -2.24 22.41
CA ILE A 302 -4.58 -1.24 23.43
C ILE A 302 -4.28 -1.89 24.77
N ASN A 303 -3.58 -1.13 25.62
CA ASN A 303 -3.49 -1.35 27.05
C ASN A 303 -3.95 -0.07 27.79
N VAL A 304 -3.99 -0.07 29.11
CA VAL A 304 -4.43 1.10 29.89
C VAL A 304 -3.54 2.33 29.64
N LYS A 305 -2.23 2.14 29.50
CA LYS A 305 -1.28 3.23 29.21
C LYS A 305 -1.57 3.85 27.83
N THR A 306 -1.71 3.00 26.79
CA THR A 306 -2.07 3.49 25.43
C THR A 306 -3.43 4.19 25.45
N ALA A 307 -4.43 3.63 26.13
CA ALA A 307 -5.75 4.27 26.24
C ALA A 307 -5.67 5.63 26.97
N SER A 308 -4.82 5.75 28.01
CA SER A 308 -4.56 7.02 28.70
C SER A 308 -3.92 8.07 27.79
N GLN A 309 -2.95 7.66 26.98
CA GLN A 309 -2.31 8.52 25.98
C GLN A 309 -3.31 9.00 24.91
N LEU A 310 -4.13 8.09 24.36
CA LEU A 310 -5.17 8.41 23.38
C LEU A 310 -6.21 9.40 23.93
N LEU A 311 -6.60 9.24 25.19
CA LEU A 311 -7.59 10.11 25.86
C LEU A 311 -7.02 11.44 26.34
N GLY A 312 -5.68 11.55 26.45
CA GLY A 312 -5.04 12.71 27.09
C GLY A 312 -5.43 12.86 28.56
N GLY A 313 -5.58 11.72 29.30
CA GLY A 313 -6.08 11.71 30.66
C GLY A 313 -5.31 10.77 31.59
N THR A 314 -5.86 10.53 32.80
CA THR A 314 -5.27 9.63 33.78
C THR A 314 -5.50 8.15 33.43
N GLU A 315 -4.57 7.27 33.84
CA GLU A 315 -4.73 5.81 33.64
C GLU A 315 -5.99 5.26 34.31
N GLU A 316 -6.43 5.82 35.42
CA GLU A 316 -7.65 5.37 36.10
C GLU A 316 -8.90 5.65 35.25
N ARG A 317 -9.02 6.84 34.65
CA ARG A 317 -10.10 7.15 33.72
C ARG A 317 -10.07 6.27 32.48
N ALA A 318 -8.88 6.07 31.94
CA ALA A 318 -8.67 5.17 30.79
C ALA A 318 -9.07 3.73 31.12
N ARG A 319 -8.68 3.23 32.31
CA ARG A 319 -9.03 1.90 32.80
C ARG A 319 -10.55 1.72 32.91
N GLN A 320 -11.25 2.70 33.46
CA GLN A 320 -12.73 2.67 33.56
C GLN A 320 -13.39 2.65 32.18
N ALA A 321 -12.90 3.45 31.23
CA ALA A 321 -13.40 3.47 29.86
C ALA A 321 -13.17 2.13 29.16
N VAL A 322 -11.97 1.56 29.25
CA VAL A 322 -11.62 0.23 28.67
C VAL A 322 -12.51 -0.87 29.25
N LEU A 323 -12.68 -0.94 30.58
CA LEU A 323 -13.52 -1.95 31.24
C LEU A 323 -15.01 -1.81 30.87
N ARG A 324 -15.47 -0.60 30.62
CA ARG A 324 -16.83 -0.37 30.13
C ARG A 324 -17.01 -0.90 28.70
N LEU A 325 -16.05 -0.62 27.80
CA LEU A 325 -16.06 -1.11 26.43
C LEU A 325 -15.85 -2.63 26.35
N GLU A 326 -15.08 -3.22 27.26
CA GLU A 326 -14.93 -4.67 27.39
C GLU A 326 -16.28 -5.32 27.75
N ARG A 327 -16.99 -4.79 28.77
CA ARG A 327 -18.33 -5.30 29.14
C ARG A 327 -19.36 -5.13 28.01
N ALA A 328 -19.21 -4.10 27.19
CA ALA A 328 -20.06 -3.87 26.03
C ALA A 328 -19.71 -4.76 24.82
N GLY A 329 -18.62 -5.53 24.87
CA GLY A 329 -18.18 -6.39 23.75
C GLY A 329 -17.44 -5.64 22.63
N VAL A 330 -17.15 -4.35 22.80
CA VAL A 330 -16.34 -3.55 21.87
C VAL A 330 -14.85 -3.94 21.92
N LEU A 331 -14.40 -4.25 23.12
CA LEU A 331 -13.03 -4.69 23.39
C LEU A 331 -13.03 -6.11 23.93
N ARG A 332 -12.05 -6.90 23.52
CA ARG A 332 -11.84 -8.27 24.02
C ARG A 332 -10.43 -8.41 24.58
N GLN A 333 -10.30 -8.87 25.83
CA GLN A 333 -9.01 -9.10 26.44
C GLN A 333 -8.26 -10.23 25.70
N THR A 334 -6.98 -10.00 25.35
CA THR A 334 -6.17 -10.96 24.56
C THR A 334 -5.13 -11.71 25.39
N ALA A 335 -4.83 -11.27 26.62
CA ALA A 335 -3.87 -11.91 27.50
C ALA A 335 -4.50 -12.28 28.84
N VAL A 336 -4.31 -13.54 29.22
CA VAL A 336 -4.77 -14.08 30.53
C VAL A 336 -3.72 -13.76 31.58
N GLY A 337 -3.82 -12.58 32.21
CA GLY A 337 -2.89 -12.20 33.28
C GLY A 337 -3.37 -10.94 34.01
N ARG A 338 -2.95 -10.79 35.30
CA ARG A 338 -3.29 -9.58 36.08
C ARG A 338 -2.39 -8.39 35.73
N ARG A 339 -1.19 -8.62 35.20
CA ARG A 339 -0.23 -7.58 34.79
C ARG A 339 -0.20 -7.47 33.29
N ASN A 340 -0.06 -6.25 32.75
CA ASN A 340 0.05 -5.94 31.31
C ASN A 340 -1.13 -6.44 30.47
N ARG A 341 -2.37 -6.26 30.95
CA ARG A 341 -3.57 -6.58 30.19
C ARG A 341 -3.59 -5.82 28.88
N ARG A 342 -3.98 -6.52 27.80
CA ARG A 342 -4.17 -5.96 26.46
C ARG A 342 -5.54 -6.34 25.96
N TRP A 343 -6.14 -5.44 25.19
CA TRP A 343 -7.46 -5.63 24.58
C TRP A 343 -7.34 -5.39 23.10
N GLU A 344 -8.00 -6.23 22.31
CA GLU A 344 -8.18 -6.02 20.88
C GLU A 344 -9.56 -5.47 20.58
N CYS A 345 -9.65 -4.68 19.50
CA CYS A 345 -10.90 -4.14 18.99
C CYS A 345 -11.66 -5.25 18.24
N VAL A 346 -12.86 -5.57 18.71
CA VAL A 346 -13.68 -6.64 18.13
C VAL A 346 -14.15 -6.25 16.73
N GLY A 347 -13.90 -7.11 15.74
CA GLY A 347 -14.30 -6.92 14.35
C GLY A 347 -13.28 -6.16 13.48
N LEU A 348 -12.29 -5.47 14.06
CA LEU A 348 -11.35 -4.65 13.27
C LEU A 348 -10.34 -5.49 12.49
N PHE A 349 -9.81 -6.57 13.06
CA PHE A 349 -8.88 -7.45 12.34
C PHE A 349 -9.57 -8.22 11.22
N GLU A 350 -10.79 -8.67 11.45
CA GLU A 350 -11.62 -9.33 10.43
C GLU A 350 -11.91 -8.40 9.26
N LEU A 351 -12.09 -7.10 9.54
CA LEU A 351 -12.29 -6.07 8.54
C LEU A 351 -10.99 -5.80 7.76
N LEU A 352 -9.84 -5.69 8.42
CA LEU A 352 -8.54 -5.56 7.78
C LEU A 352 -8.22 -6.76 6.87
N ASP A 353 -8.47 -7.99 7.35
CA ASP A 353 -8.24 -9.21 6.56
C ASP A 353 -9.20 -9.28 5.34
N ARG A 354 -10.43 -8.76 5.45
CA ARG A 354 -11.36 -8.65 4.33
C ARG A 354 -10.86 -7.62 3.31
N PHE A 355 -10.46 -6.45 3.76
CA PHE A 355 -9.89 -5.38 2.94
C PHE A 355 -8.69 -5.88 2.12
N GLU A 356 -7.73 -6.58 2.76
CA GLU A 356 -6.60 -7.19 2.05
C GLU A 356 -7.06 -8.13 0.93
N ARG A 357 -8.01 -9.02 1.24
CA ARG A 357 -8.50 -9.98 0.24
C ARG A 357 -9.22 -9.31 -0.93
N GLU A 358 -9.99 -8.25 -0.68
CA GLU A 358 -10.78 -7.57 -1.72
C GLU A 358 -9.89 -6.76 -2.65
N VAL A 359 -8.91 -6.02 -2.12
CA VAL A 359 -7.95 -5.24 -2.92
C VAL A 359 -6.99 -6.16 -3.68
N GLY A 360 -6.53 -7.25 -3.06
CA GLY A 360 -5.63 -8.23 -3.67
C GLY A 360 -6.29 -9.07 -4.78
N ARG A 361 -7.63 -9.16 -4.84
CA ARG A 361 -8.33 -9.92 -5.87
C ARG A 361 -8.71 -9.03 -7.05
N ARG A 362 -8.27 -9.39 -8.25
CA ARG A 362 -8.80 -8.81 -9.46
C ARG A 362 -10.26 -9.28 -9.63
N ARG A 363 -11.24 -8.37 -9.62
CA ARG A 363 -12.57 -8.67 -10.13
C ARG A 363 -12.43 -8.93 -11.63
N ALA A 364 -12.68 -10.15 -12.08
CA ALA A 364 -12.87 -10.41 -13.51
C ALA A 364 -13.92 -9.40 -13.98
N LEU A 365 -13.54 -8.51 -14.91
CA LEU A 365 -14.49 -7.65 -15.60
C LEU A 365 -15.51 -8.58 -16.21
N ARG A 366 -16.72 -8.61 -15.69
CA ARG A 366 -17.86 -9.25 -16.36
C ARG A 366 -18.02 -8.47 -17.65
N GLY A 367 -17.46 -9.02 -18.74
CA GLY A 367 -17.73 -8.54 -20.08
C GLY A 367 -19.24 -8.50 -20.23
N ARG A 368 -19.79 -7.31 -20.47
CA ARG A 368 -21.09 -7.19 -21.09
C ARG A 368 -20.92 -7.73 -22.50
N HIS A 369 -21.07 -9.03 -22.65
CA HIS A 369 -21.42 -9.58 -23.94
C HIS A 369 -22.77 -8.94 -24.29
N ALA A 370 -22.73 -7.93 -25.14
CA ALA A 370 -23.89 -7.52 -25.91
C ALA A 370 -24.34 -8.76 -26.69
N ASP A 371 -25.47 -9.29 -26.26
CA ASP A 371 -26.21 -10.37 -26.95
C ASP A 371 -26.72 -9.77 -28.27
N THR A 372 -25.86 -9.75 -29.30
CA THR A 372 -26.26 -9.52 -30.67
C THR A 372 -26.75 -10.85 -31.21
N ARG A 373 -28.02 -11.17 -30.94
CA ARG A 373 -28.75 -12.17 -31.70
C ARG A 373 -28.80 -11.70 -33.14
N PRO A 374 -28.38 -12.51 -34.13
CA PRO A 374 -28.67 -12.21 -35.52
C PRO A 374 -30.18 -12.36 -35.74
N GLY A 375 -30.80 -11.28 -36.13
CA GLY A 375 -32.20 -11.26 -36.52
C GLY A 375 -32.43 -12.24 -37.68
N THR A 376 -33.29 -13.20 -37.46
CA THR A 376 -33.92 -14.03 -38.50
C THR A 376 -34.74 -13.13 -39.38
N LEU A 377 -34.22 -12.81 -40.58
CA LEU A 377 -35.03 -12.34 -41.69
C LEU A 377 -35.74 -13.54 -42.29
N GLY A 378 -37.03 -13.64 -42.04
CA GLY A 378 -37.95 -14.46 -42.79
C GLY A 378 -38.12 -13.88 -44.19
N GLY A 379 -37.98 -14.70 -45.18
CA GLY A 379 -38.30 -14.41 -46.60
C GLY A 379 -38.91 -15.65 -47.23
N SER A 380 -40.20 -15.61 -47.38
CA SER A 380 -41.04 -16.58 -48.07
C SER A 380 -40.84 -16.54 -49.57
N ALA A 381 -41.16 -17.64 -50.18
CA ALA A 381 -41.89 -17.84 -51.43
C ALA A 381 -41.13 -18.53 -52.61
N ASN A 382 -41.66 -19.60 -52.90
CA ASN A 382 -42.28 -20.04 -54.13
C ASN A 382 -41.48 -20.90 -55.17
N SER A 383 -41.86 -22.10 -55.17
CA SER A 383 -42.51 -22.87 -56.23
C SER A 383 -41.79 -23.10 -57.61
N ALA A 384 -41.98 -24.30 -58.00
CA ALA A 384 -41.94 -24.86 -59.34
C ALA A 384 -40.56 -25.23 -59.92
N GLY A 385 -40.29 -26.44 -60.23
CA GLY A 385 -40.91 -27.24 -61.22
C GLY A 385 -39.85 -27.98 -61.99
N ASP A 386 -40.13 -29.20 -62.26
CA ASP A 386 -39.77 -30.03 -63.39
C ASP A 386 -38.33 -30.57 -63.55
N GLN A 387 -38.30 -31.87 -63.39
CA GLN A 387 -38.09 -32.95 -64.35
C GLN A 387 -36.78 -33.02 -65.17
N VAL A 388 -36.32 -34.26 -65.20
CA VAL A 388 -35.65 -35.03 -66.28
C VAL A 388 -34.12 -34.95 -66.38
N GLY A 389 -33.56 -36.14 -66.25
CA GLY A 389 -32.25 -36.52 -66.78
C GLY A 389 -31.50 -37.42 -65.82
#